data_a9fc72f5b11e48c5ada932c2863154cb
#
_entry.id   a9fc72f5b11e48c5ada932c2863154cb
#
_cell.length_a   1.000
_cell.length_b   1.000
_cell.length_c   1.000
_cell.angle_alpha   90.00
_cell.angle_beta   90.00
_cell.angle_gamma   90.00
#
_symmetry.space_group_name_H-M   'P 1'
#
loop_
_entity.id
_entity.type
_entity.pdbx_description
1 polymer ?
#
loop_
_entity_poly.entity_id
_entity_poly.type
_entity_poly.pdbx_seq_one_letter_code
_entity_poly.pdbx_strand_id
1 'polypeptide(L)' 'MIKKHQIYKRDKWNMMTVEVQGKYIILREISDQWGEETHTFLSRPALMKWAADRFPKEDFVDREEEWKEIMDAFKLV' A
#
# COMPACT_ATOMS: atom_id res chain seq x y z
N MET A 1 -19.77 -5.42 1.60
CA MET A 1 -19.40 -3.99 1.53
C MET A 1 -17.93 -3.84 1.19
N ILE A 2 -17.62 -2.97 0.24
CA ILE A 2 -16.24 -2.73 -0.18
C ILE A 2 -15.69 -1.57 0.63
N LYS A 3 -14.53 -1.78 1.25
CA LYS A 3 -13.81 -0.72 1.97
C LYS A 3 -12.57 -0.36 1.16
N LYS A 4 -12.37 0.93 0.94
CA LYS A 4 -11.22 1.42 0.18
C LYS A 4 -10.37 2.31 1.06
N HIS A 5 -9.07 2.05 1.09
CA HIS A 5 -8.09 2.83 1.86
C HIS A 5 -7.05 3.40 0.92
N GLN A 6 -6.76 4.69 1.05
CA GLN A 6 -5.67 5.30 0.32
C GLN A 6 -4.40 5.20 1.16
N ILE A 7 -3.39 4.52 0.63
CA ILE A 7 -2.12 4.35 1.34
C ILE A 7 -1.28 5.62 1.18
N TYR A 8 -1.07 6.06 -0.07
CA TYR A 8 -0.47 7.36 -0.31
C TYR A 8 -0.93 7.89 -1.66
N LYS A 9 -0.80 9.19 -1.84
CA LYS A 9 -1.07 9.84 -3.12
C LYS A 9 -0.16 11.05 -3.25
N ARG A 10 0.81 10.98 -4.14
CA ARG A 10 1.68 12.12 -4.46
C ARG A 10 1.02 12.99 -5.53
N ASP A 11 0.46 12.35 -6.56
CA ASP A 11 -0.33 12.97 -7.59
C ASP A 11 -1.20 11.91 -8.24
N LYS A 12 -1.94 12.24 -9.30
CA LYS A 12 -2.85 11.30 -9.94
C LYS A 12 -2.13 10.16 -10.68
N TRP A 13 -0.82 10.25 -10.86
CA TRP A 13 -0.01 9.25 -11.56
C TRP A 13 0.88 8.45 -10.62
N ASN A 14 0.92 8.82 -9.33
CA ASN A 14 1.73 8.12 -8.34
C ASN A 14 0.90 7.98 -7.06
N MET A 15 0.19 6.85 -6.95
CA MET A 15 -0.69 6.61 -5.81
C MET A 15 -0.80 5.12 -5.54
N MET A 16 -1.21 4.79 -4.33
CA MET A 16 -1.45 3.42 -3.92
C MET A 16 -2.73 3.36 -3.10
N THR A 17 -3.60 2.41 -3.44
CA THR A 17 -4.85 2.19 -2.72
C THR A 17 -5.01 0.71 -2.41
N VAL A 18 -5.78 0.41 -1.37
CA VAL A 18 -6.13 -0.95 -0.98
C VAL A 18 -7.64 -1.04 -0.83
N GLU A 19 -8.24 -2.02 -1.47
CA GLU A 19 -9.66 -2.32 -1.34
C GLU A 19 -9.85 -3.65 -0.61
N VAL A 20 -10.77 -3.68 0.35
CA VAL A 20 -11.13 -4.91 1.04
C VAL A 20 -12.48 -5.36 0.53
N GLN A 21 -12.53 -6.52 -0.14
CA GLN A 21 -13.73 -7.10 -0.72
C GLN A 21 -13.94 -8.50 -0.13
N GLY A 22 -14.74 -8.59 0.94
CA GLY A 22 -14.93 -9.85 1.62
C GLY A 22 -13.62 -10.37 2.17
N LYS A 23 -13.17 -11.53 1.70
CA LYS A 23 -11.92 -12.15 2.12
C LYS A 23 -10.71 -11.73 1.28
N TYR A 24 -10.94 -10.93 0.22
CA TYR A 24 -9.87 -10.49 -0.65
C TYR A 24 -9.41 -9.09 -0.30
N ILE A 25 -8.10 -8.90 -0.32
CA ILE A 25 -7.49 -7.58 -0.12
C ILE A 25 -6.77 -7.27 -1.42
N ILE A 26 -7.22 -6.24 -2.13
CA ILE A 26 -6.72 -5.89 -3.45
C ILE A 26 -5.95 -4.59 -3.36
N LEU A 27 -4.65 -4.65 -3.61
CA LEU A 27 -3.78 -3.48 -3.63
C LEU A 27 -3.59 -3.03 -5.08
N ARG A 28 -3.74 -1.73 -5.30
CA ARG A 28 -3.49 -1.13 -6.61
C ARG A 28 -2.42 -0.05 -6.46
N GLU A 29 -1.36 -0.17 -7.23
CA GLU A 29 -0.31 0.81 -7.29
C GLU A 29 -0.26 1.42 -8.68
N ILE A 30 -0.28 2.75 -8.76
CA ILE A 30 -0.16 3.49 -10.01
C ILE A 30 1.15 4.26 -9.98
N SER A 31 1.95 4.13 -11.04
CA SER A 31 3.23 4.82 -11.17
C SER A 31 3.37 5.37 -12.59
N ASP A 32 3.94 6.56 -12.70
CA ASP A 32 4.23 7.17 -14.00
C ASP A 32 5.39 6.47 -14.70
N GLN A 33 6.13 5.62 -14.00
CA GLN A 33 7.27 4.90 -14.57
C GLN A 33 6.91 3.54 -15.16
N TRP A 34 5.99 2.80 -14.50
CA TRP A 34 5.65 1.45 -14.98
C TRP A 34 4.14 1.22 -15.13
N GLY A 35 3.31 2.25 -14.93
CA GLY A 35 1.87 2.13 -15.12
C GLY A 35 1.15 1.65 -13.88
N GLU A 36 0.26 0.69 -14.05
CA GLU A 36 -0.59 0.20 -12.97
C GLU A 36 -0.29 -1.27 -12.67
N GLU A 37 -0.15 -1.58 -11.39
CA GLU A 37 -0.01 -2.95 -10.91
C GLU A 37 -1.07 -3.24 -9.86
N THR A 38 -1.61 -4.46 -9.88
CA THR A 38 -2.62 -4.91 -8.93
C THR A 38 -2.15 -6.20 -8.27
N HIS A 39 -2.26 -6.25 -6.95
CA HIS A 39 -1.89 -7.41 -6.16
C HIS A 39 -3.08 -7.83 -5.30
N THR A 40 -3.36 -9.14 -5.22
CA THR A 40 -4.44 -9.67 -4.43
C THR A 40 -3.89 -10.52 -3.28
N PHE A 41 -4.33 -10.24 -2.07
CA PHE A 41 -3.93 -10.97 -0.87
C PHE A 41 -5.15 -11.61 -0.22
N LEU A 42 -4.93 -12.75 0.41
CA LEU A 42 -6.01 -13.48 1.09
C LEU A 42 -5.99 -13.28 2.61
N SER A 43 -5.01 -12.55 3.12
CA SER A 43 -4.90 -12.27 4.56
C SER A 43 -4.15 -10.98 4.82
N ARG A 44 -4.40 -10.37 5.99
CA ARG A 44 -3.66 -9.18 6.41
C ARG A 44 -2.16 -9.45 6.64
N PRO A 45 -1.77 -10.58 7.24
CA PRO A 45 -0.34 -10.88 7.36
C PRO A 45 0.39 -10.92 6.02
N ALA A 46 -0.25 -11.47 4.97
CA ALA A 46 0.34 -11.49 3.64
C ALA A 46 0.53 -10.08 3.09
N LEU A 47 -0.48 -9.21 3.28
CA LEU A 47 -0.39 -7.81 2.88
C LEU A 47 0.74 -7.09 3.63
N MET A 48 0.84 -7.27 4.95
CA MET A 48 1.84 -6.62 5.76
C MET A 48 3.25 -7.07 5.41
N LYS A 49 3.43 -8.35 5.08
CA LYS A 49 4.72 -8.86 4.63
C LYS A 49 5.13 -8.21 3.32
N TRP A 50 4.20 -8.12 2.38
CA TRP A 50 4.44 -7.45 1.10
C TRP A 50 4.82 -5.99 1.32
N ALA A 51 4.09 -5.30 2.21
CA ALA A 51 4.33 -3.89 2.51
C ALA A 51 5.73 -3.68 3.11
N ALA A 52 6.15 -4.55 4.03
CA ALA A 52 7.47 -4.46 4.63
C ALA A 52 8.58 -4.66 3.61
N ASP A 53 8.36 -5.58 2.65
CA ASP A 53 9.33 -5.81 1.57
C ASP A 53 9.36 -4.67 0.56
N ARG A 54 8.20 -4.07 0.29
CA ARG A 54 8.09 -2.97 -0.68
C ARG A 54 8.61 -1.65 -0.13
N PHE A 55 8.42 -1.42 1.18
CA PHE A 55 8.82 -0.19 1.85
C PHE A 55 9.76 -0.53 3.02
N PRO A 56 10.99 -0.99 2.75
CA PRO A 56 11.92 -1.29 3.83
C PRO A 56 12.33 -0.01 4.55
N LYS A 57 12.43 -0.09 5.86
CA LYS A 57 12.77 1.06 6.69
C LYS A 57 14.09 1.69 6.29
N GLU A 58 15.03 0.88 5.83
CA GLU A 58 16.36 1.33 5.42
C GLU A 58 16.30 2.36 4.27
N ASP A 59 15.29 2.24 3.41
CA ASP A 59 15.12 3.16 2.28
C ASP A 59 14.54 4.51 2.72
N PHE A 60 14.11 4.63 3.98
CA PHE A 60 13.44 5.83 4.50
C PHE A 60 14.20 6.44 5.68
N VAL A 61 15.52 6.28 5.73
CA VAL A 61 16.34 6.80 6.83
C VAL A 61 16.12 8.30 7.05
N ASP A 62 16.04 9.07 5.95
CA ASP A 62 15.81 10.51 6.02
C ASP A 62 14.33 10.89 5.96
N ARG A 63 13.44 9.89 5.91
CA ARG A 63 12.00 10.11 5.74
C ARG A 63 11.20 9.17 6.63
N GLU A 64 11.62 9.04 7.89
CA GLU A 64 10.97 8.12 8.82
C GLU A 64 9.48 8.42 9.02
N GLU A 65 9.11 9.69 9.04
CA GLU A 65 7.70 10.07 9.19
C GLU A 65 6.86 9.60 8.01
N GLU A 66 7.39 9.72 6.79
CA GLU A 66 6.71 9.23 5.59
C GLU A 66 6.54 7.72 5.64
N TRP A 67 7.59 7.00 6.02
CA TRP A 67 7.53 5.54 6.18
C TRP A 67 6.48 5.15 7.20
N LYS A 68 6.45 5.85 8.33
CA LYS A 68 5.51 5.57 9.40
C LYS A 68 4.07 5.81 8.96
N GLU A 69 3.81 6.89 8.23
CA GLU A 69 2.49 7.18 7.70
C GLU A 69 2.02 6.08 6.74
N ILE A 70 2.89 5.61 5.85
CA ILE A 70 2.58 4.54 4.92
C ILE A 70 2.25 3.26 5.67
N MET A 71 3.09 2.86 6.62
CA MET A 71 2.87 1.63 7.38
C MET A 71 1.63 1.72 8.26
N ASP A 72 1.34 2.88 8.83
CA ASP A 72 0.12 3.08 9.62
C ASP A 72 -1.13 2.96 8.74
N ALA A 73 -1.07 3.46 7.51
CA ALA A 73 -2.17 3.31 6.56
C ALA A 73 -2.45 1.83 6.27
N PHE A 74 -1.40 1.02 6.11
CA PHE A 74 -1.57 -0.43 5.92
C PHE A 74 -2.21 -1.09 7.14
N LYS A 75 -1.91 -0.62 8.34
CA LYS A 75 -2.47 -1.19 9.56
C LYS A 75 -3.97 -0.92 9.70
N LEU A 76 -4.48 0.11 9.05
CA LEU A 76 -5.90 0.45 9.08
C LEU A 76 -6.75 -0.42 8.14
N VAL A 77 -6.13 -1.17 7.27
CA VAL A 77 -6.82 -2.03 6.30
C VAL A 77 -7.56 -3.22 6.95
#